data_03d9afd0ebe6011bbd177849167af212
#
_entry.id   03d9afd0ebe6011bbd177849167af212
#
_cell.length_a   1.000
_cell.length_b   1.000
_cell.length_c   1.000
_cell.angle_alpha   90.00
_cell.angle_beta   90.00
_cell.angle_gamma   90.00
#
_symmetry.space_group_name_H-M   'P 1'
#
loop_
_entity.id
_entity.type
_entity.pdbx_description
1 polymer ?
#
loop_
_entity_poly.entity_id
_entity_poly.type
_entity_poly.pdbx_seq_one_letter_code
_entity_poly.pdbx_strand_id
1 'polypeptide(L)'
;MRFANVTATTRGALGCLGLGALVAVACADGRALPTSPSAEASSLASTSQTDSSERSGNLAVTKECSQFGEGFCTITSSNVKAIEIGTRVIYLSPEAVGLPGGSAVELDVPGPGNNKVFGNCELSATVQLCTFSGGTGKFTHFQATAAVSYLGGVDYGWRGPYSFSPHD
;
A
#
# COMPACT_ATOMS: atom_id res chain seq x y z
N MET A 1 9.27 24.45 39.32
CA MET A 1 8.21 23.49 39.14
C MET A 1 8.81 22.11 39.05
N ARG A 2 8.42 21.20 39.97
CA ARG A 2 9.05 19.87 40.11
C ARG A 2 8.26 18.88 39.23
N PHE A 3 8.93 18.17 38.33
CA PHE A 3 8.34 17.08 37.57
C PHE A 3 8.45 15.78 38.37
N ALA A 4 7.31 15.12 38.55
CA ALA A 4 7.22 13.83 39.23
C ALA A 4 7.42 12.71 38.19
N ASN A 5 8.41 11.83 38.46
CA ASN A 5 8.61 10.58 37.77
C ASN A 5 7.51 9.58 38.15
N VAL A 6 6.81 9.02 37.17
CA VAL A 6 5.96 7.85 37.34
C VAL A 6 6.58 6.66 36.61
N THR A 7 7.15 5.77 37.42
CA THR A 7 7.66 4.48 36.96
C THR A 7 6.52 3.46 37.11
N ALA A 8 6.05 2.88 36.00
CA ALA A 8 5.14 1.76 36.04
C ALA A 8 5.82 0.51 35.46
N THR A 9 6.20 -0.37 36.37
CA THR A 9 6.69 -1.71 36.07
C THR A 9 5.50 -2.66 36.06
N THR A 10 5.26 -3.39 34.98
CA THR A 10 4.34 -4.54 34.99
C THR A 10 4.99 -5.74 34.32
N ARG A 11 5.36 -6.70 35.16
CA ARG A 11 5.74 -8.07 34.80
C ARG A 11 4.45 -8.87 34.57
N GLY A 12 4.40 -9.67 33.53
CA GLY A 12 3.35 -10.67 33.31
C GLY A 12 3.88 -11.80 32.43
N ALA A 13 4.38 -12.84 33.09
CA ALA A 13 4.71 -14.12 32.47
C ALA A 13 3.48 -15.05 32.60
N LEU A 14 3.24 -15.90 31.58
CA LEU A 14 2.62 -17.25 31.60
C LEU A 14 2.30 -17.56 30.15
N GLY A 15 2.85 -18.56 29.39
CA GLY A 15 2.96 -19.95 29.82
C GLY A 15 1.72 -20.71 29.37
N CYS A 16 1.70 -21.23 28.09
CA CYS A 16 0.84 -22.34 27.72
C CYS A 16 1.54 -23.17 26.63
N LEU A 17 2.08 -24.32 27.11
CA LEU A 17 2.37 -25.47 26.29
C LEU A 17 1.04 -26.11 25.86
N GLY A 18 0.85 -26.34 24.57
CA GLY A 18 -0.24 -27.13 24.00
C GLY A 18 0.34 -28.20 23.08
N LEU A 19 0.47 -29.42 23.63
CA LEU A 19 0.65 -30.68 22.89
C LEU A 19 -0.68 -31.01 22.21
N GLY A 20 -0.67 -31.55 21.00
CA GLY A 20 -1.85 -32.20 20.46
C GLY A 20 -1.79 -32.54 18.98
N ALA A 21 -1.42 -33.82 18.78
CA ALA A 21 -2.04 -34.84 17.95
C ALA A 21 -1.81 -34.81 16.42
N LEU A 22 -0.93 -35.72 16.03
CA LEU A 22 -0.87 -36.36 14.72
C LEU A 22 -2.17 -37.13 14.46
N VAL A 23 -2.81 -36.91 13.31
CA VAL A 23 -3.77 -37.84 12.71
C VAL A 23 -3.27 -38.18 11.32
N ALA A 24 -2.74 -39.42 11.21
CA ALA A 24 -2.50 -40.08 9.93
C ALA A 24 -3.81 -40.75 9.50
N VAL A 25 -4.29 -40.45 8.30
CA VAL A 25 -5.31 -41.25 7.62
C VAL A 25 -4.73 -41.73 6.30
N ALA A 26 -4.42 -43.02 6.29
CA ALA A 26 -4.18 -43.79 5.10
C ALA A 26 -5.49 -44.50 4.71
N CYS A 27 -5.86 -44.47 3.43
CA CYS A 27 -6.72 -45.45 2.75
C CYS A 27 -6.60 -45.12 1.25
N ALA A 28 -6.16 -45.99 0.48
CA ALA A 28 -6.52 -47.29 -0.04
C ALA A 28 -6.86 -47.21 -1.51
N ASP A 29 -6.24 -48.11 -2.23
CA ASP A 29 -6.33 -48.50 -3.63
C ASP A 29 -7.70 -48.35 -4.31
N GLY A 30 -7.66 -47.85 -5.54
CA GLY A 30 -8.76 -47.92 -6.48
C GLY A 30 -8.21 -47.86 -7.90
N ARG A 31 -7.79 -49.00 -8.45
CA ARG A 31 -7.51 -49.20 -9.88
C ARG A 31 -8.78 -48.95 -10.69
N ALA A 32 -8.71 -48.00 -11.58
CA ALA A 32 -9.51 -47.97 -12.81
C ALA A 32 -8.73 -47.24 -13.88
N LEU A 33 -8.29 -47.92 -14.90
CA LEU A 33 -7.88 -47.33 -16.17
C LEU A 33 -9.13 -46.92 -16.92
N PRO A 34 -9.22 -45.68 -17.37
CA PRO A 34 -9.96 -45.43 -18.59
C PRO A 34 -9.09 -44.74 -19.66
N THR A 35 -9.10 -45.40 -20.81
CA THR A 35 -9.14 -44.89 -22.17
C THR A 35 -8.87 -43.39 -22.33
N SER A 36 -7.78 -43.09 -23.01
CA SER A 36 -7.49 -41.78 -23.59
C SER A 36 -8.54 -41.36 -24.61
N PRO A 37 -9.11 -40.18 -24.47
CA PRO A 37 -9.61 -39.45 -25.64
C PRO A 37 -8.52 -38.52 -26.15
N SER A 38 -8.36 -38.53 -27.47
CA SER A 38 -7.57 -37.63 -28.29
C SER A 38 -7.59 -36.20 -27.75
N ALA A 39 -6.42 -35.71 -27.42
CA ALA A 39 -6.19 -34.29 -27.20
C ALA A 39 -6.26 -33.56 -28.55
N GLU A 40 -7.38 -32.94 -28.84
CA GLU A 40 -7.39 -31.78 -29.73
C GLU A 40 -6.61 -30.69 -29.03
N ALA A 41 -5.46 -30.35 -29.60
CA ALA A 41 -4.67 -29.22 -29.21
C ALA A 41 -5.44 -27.94 -29.54
N SER A 42 -6.29 -27.52 -28.62
CA SER A 42 -6.75 -26.14 -28.55
C SER A 42 -5.55 -25.31 -28.15
N SER A 43 -4.87 -24.78 -29.16
CA SER A 43 -3.94 -23.68 -29.04
C SER A 43 -4.67 -22.50 -28.37
N LEU A 44 -4.67 -22.49 -27.07
CA LEU A 44 -4.97 -21.30 -26.29
C LEU A 44 -3.86 -20.32 -26.58
N ALA A 45 -4.11 -19.44 -27.54
CA ALA A 45 -3.39 -18.19 -27.65
C ALA A 45 -3.49 -17.55 -26.26
N SER A 46 -2.42 -17.64 -25.51
CA SER A 46 -2.16 -16.79 -24.36
C SER A 46 -2.09 -15.36 -24.86
N THR A 47 -3.23 -14.76 -25.06
CA THR A 47 -3.33 -13.32 -25.16
C THR A 47 -2.79 -12.80 -23.85
N SER A 48 -1.65 -12.16 -23.92
CA SER A 48 -1.03 -11.41 -22.84
C SER A 48 -2.01 -10.33 -22.38
N GLN A 49 -2.94 -10.72 -21.49
CA GLN A 49 -3.76 -9.80 -20.71
C GLN A 49 -2.94 -9.30 -19.50
N THR A 50 -1.71 -8.92 -19.77
CA THR A 50 -0.87 -8.23 -18.82
C THR A 50 -0.83 -6.79 -19.27
N ASP A 51 -1.76 -5.96 -18.77
CA ASP A 51 -1.51 -4.54 -18.51
C ASP A 51 -2.76 -3.71 -18.23
N SER A 52 -3.97 -4.20 -18.52
CA SER A 52 -5.16 -3.34 -18.28
C SER A 52 -5.62 -3.31 -16.81
N SER A 53 -5.26 -4.29 -15.99
CA SER A 53 -5.65 -4.32 -14.58
C SER A 53 -4.81 -3.41 -13.67
N GLU A 54 -3.64 -2.95 -14.15
CA GLU A 54 -2.80 -2.00 -13.40
C GLU A 54 -3.08 -0.53 -13.77
N ARG A 55 -3.86 -0.28 -14.82
CA ARG A 55 -4.11 1.08 -15.31
C ARG A 55 -5.15 1.85 -14.50
N SER A 56 -5.97 1.18 -13.72
CA SER A 56 -6.93 1.82 -12.81
C SER A 56 -7.39 0.87 -11.73
N GLY A 57 -7.83 1.41 -10.59
CA GLY A 57 -8.32 0.61 -9.49
C GLY A 57 -8.54 1.44 -8.23
N ASN A 58 -8.58 0.74 -7.10
CA ASN A 58 -8.63 1.37 -5.79
C ASN A 58 -7.26 1.25 -5.12
N LEU A 59 -6.65 2.38 -4.84
CA LEU A 59 -5.45 2.53 -4.05
C LEU A 59 -5.74 2.15 -2.59
N ALA A 60 -4.88 1.35 -1.99
CA ALA A 60 -4.82 1.09 -0.56
C ALA A 60 -3.35 1.08 -0.13
N VAL A 61 -2.94 2.10 0.58
CA VAL A 61 -1.55 2.33 1.01
C VAL A 61 -1.52 2.60 2.50
N THR A 62 -0.54 2.07 3.20
CA THR A 62 -0.18 2.46 4.56
C THR A 62 1.18 3.15 4.53
N LYS A 63 1.32 4.20 5.31
CA LYS A 63 2.57 4.93 5.47
C LYS A 63 2.84 5.25 6.93
N GLU A 64 4.10 5.24 7.30
CA GLU A 64 4.63 5.67 8.57
C GLU A 64 5.22 7.07 8.43
N CYS A 65 4.78 8.00 9.27
CA CYS A 65 5.24 9.39 9.23
C CYS A 65 6.22 9.64 10.37
N SER A 66 7.37 10.23 10.04
CA SER A 66 8.32 10.72 11.05
C SER A 66 7.64 11.77 11.94
N GLN A 67 8.05 11.81 13.20
CA GLN A 67 7.53 12.79 14.14
C GLN A 67 7.72 14.22 13.59
N PHE A 68 6.74 15.06 13.89
CA PHE A 68 6.66 16.45 13.47
C PHE A 68 8.03 17.15 13.34
N GLY A 69 8.46 17.43 12.11
CA GLY A 69 9.70 18.16 11.82
C GLY A 69 10.47 17.73 10.59
N GLU A 70 10.40 16.46 10.19
CA GLU A 70 11.14 15.99 9.01
C GLU A 70 10.37 16.13 7.71
N GLY A 71 9.05 16.37 7.77
CA GLY A 71 8.22 16.67 6.60
C GLY A 71 8.02 15.52 5.62
N PHE A 72 8.30 14.27 6.01
CA PHE A 72 8.10 13.13 5.13
C PHE A 72 7.50 11.91 5.87
N CYS A 73 6.90 11.03 5.08
CA CYS A 73 6.46 9.70 5.51
C CYS A 73 7.09 8.65 4.59
N THR A 74 7.13 7.40 5.03
CA THR A 74 7.59 6.26 4.22
C THR A 74 6.44 5.29 4.02
N ILE A 75 6.19 4.84 2.79
CA ILE A 75 5.18 3.85 2.48
C ILE A 75 5.64 2.48 2.98
N THR A 76 4.84 1.87 3.84
CA THR A 76 5.09 0.56 4.47
C THR A 76 4.25 -0.56 3.85
N SER A 77 3.15 -0.22 3.16
CA SER A 77 2.30 -1.17 2.43
C SER A 77 1.64 -0.49 1.24
N SER A 78 1.52 -1.20 0.12
CA SER A 78 0.82 -0.74 -1.08
C SER A 78 0.23 -1.91 -1.85
N ASN A 79 -0.99 -1.75 -2.37
CA ASN A 79 -1.60 -2.69 -3.31
C ASN A 79 -1.38 -2.27 -4.78
N VAL A 80 -0.75 -1.13 -5.02
CA VAL A 80 -0.38 -0.65 -6.36
C VAL A 80 1.10 -0.94 -6.57
N LYS A 81 1.43 -1.92 -7.43
CA LYS A 81 2.82 -2.34 -7.67
C LYS A 81 3.75 -1.20 -8.09
N ALA A 82 3.21 -0.21 -8.82
CA ALA A 82 3.99 0.95 -9.23
C ALA A 82 4.43 1.81 -8.03
N ILE A 83 3.67 1.83 -6.94
CA ILE A 83 4.00 2.54 -5.69
C ILE A 83 4.65 1.55 -4.74
N GLU A 84 5.95 1.49 -4.76
CA GLU A 84 6.74 0.50 -4.03
C GLU A 84 6.85 0.82 -2.53
N ILE A 85 6.98 -0.22 -1.70
CA ILE A 85 7.32 -0.06 -0.29
C ILE A 85 8.69 0.65 -0.20
N GLY A 86 8.81 1.59 0.74
CA GLY A 86 9.98 2.45 0.85
C GLY A 86 9.87 3.77 0.08
N THR A 87 8.80 3.96 -0.71
CA THR A 87 8.49 5.26 -1.33
C THR A 87 8.40 6.34 -0.26
N ARG A 88 9.10 7.45 -0.47
CA ARG A 88 9.04 8.61 0.41
C ARG A 88 7.91 9.53 -0.05
N VAL A 89 7.09 9.93 0.91
CA VAL A 89 6.02 10.93 0.73
C VAL A 89 6.52 12.22 1.36
N ILE A 90 6.88 13.21 0.57
CA ILE A 90 7.52 14.45 1.00
C ILE A 90 6.49 15.57 0.92
N TYR A 91 6.20 16.21 2.06
CA TYR A 91 5.35 17.40 2.12
C TYR A 91 6.22 18.63 1.94
N LEU A 92 5.98 19.40 0.88
CA LEU A 92 6.81 20.57 0.54
C LEU A 92 6.57 21.77 1.47
N SER A 93 5.41 21.81 2.11
CA SER A 93 5.04 22.78 3.14
C SER A 93 4.33 22.07 4.27
N PRO A 94 5.07 21.34 5.14
CA PRO A 94 4.46 20.49 6.18
C PRO A 94 3.55 21.28 7.12
N GLU A 95 3.85 22.54 7.38
CA GLU A 95 3.04 23.45 8.20
C GLU A 95 1.67 23.78 7.58
N ALA A 96 1.53 23.66 6.27
CA ALA A 96 0.29 23.93 5.56
C ALA A 96 -0.66 22.73 5.48
N VAL A 97 -0.21 21.53 5.83
CA VAL A 97 -0.98 20.27 5.68
C VAL A 97 -2.32 20.34 6.42
N GLY A 98 -2.36 20.96 7.60
CA GLY A 98 -3.57 21.13 8.42
C GLY A 98 -4.41 22.36 8.08
N LEU A 99 -4.00 23.16 7.11
CA LEU A 99 -4.67 24.40 6.73
C LEU A 99 -5.50 24.22 5.45
N PRO A 100 -6.50 25.08 5.19
CA PRO A 100 -7.19 25.12 3.91
C PRO A 100 -6.22 25.30 2.74
N GLY A 101 -6.40 24.50 1.67
CA GLY A 101 -5.49 24.47 0.53
C GLY A 101 -4.36 23.46 0.66
N GLY A 102 -4.02 23.05 1.87
CA GLY A 102 -3.08 21.96 2.13
C GLY A 102 -1.63 22.22 1.72
N SER A 103 -0.86 21.16 1.60
CA SER A 103 0.53 21.14 1.17
C SER A 103 0.70 20.41 -0.15
N ALA A 104 1.51 20.95 -1.04
CA ALA A 104 2.01 20.17 -2.17
C ALA A 104 2.78 18.96 -1.64
N VAL A 105 2.61 17.82 -2.30
CA VAL A 105 3.22 16.55 -1.93
C VAL A 105 3.90 15.90 -3.11
N GLU A 106 5.07 15.32 -2.86
CA GLU A 106 5.83 14.53 -3.82
C GLU A 106 6.01 13.10 -3.26
N LEU A 107 5.74 12.10 -4.08
CA LEU A 107 6.16 10.74 -3.82
C LEU A 107 7.44 10.49 -4.58
N ASP A 108 8.50 10.17 -3.87
CA ASP A 108 9.79 9.77 -4.44
C ASP A 108 9.89 8.24 -4.37
N VAL A 109 9.66 7.59 -5.52
CA VAL A 109 9.54 6.13 -5.62
C VAL A 109 10.91 5.52 -5.89
N PRO A 110 11.36 4.55 -5.08
CA PRO A 110 12.67 3.93 -5.25
C PRO A 110 12.80 3.19 -6.59
N GLY A 111 14.04 2.93 -7.00
CA GLY A 111 14.35 2.18 -8.20
C GLY A 111 14.99 3.02 -9.30
N PRO A 112 15.28 2.43 -10.44
CA PRO A 112 15.94 3.11 -11.55
C PRO A 112 15.02 4.13 -12.21
N GLY A 113 15.60 5.26 -12.61
CA GLY A 113 14.88 6.37 -13.20
C GLY A 113 14.40 7.39 -12.18
N ASN A 114 13.86 8.50 -12.68
CA ASN A 114 13.29 9.57 -11.87
C ASN A 114 11.77 9.33 -11.78
N ASN A 115 11.33 8.45 -10.87
CA ASN A 115 9.94 8.07 -10.69
C ASN A 115 9.32 8.86 -9.55
N LYS A 116 8.61 9.92 -9.88
CA LYS A 116 7.94 10.79 -8.90
C LYS A 116 6.45 10.92 -9.20
N VAL A 117 5.66 11.12 -8.15
CA VAL A 117 4.24 11.48 -8.25
C VAL A 117 4.06 12.85 -7.60
N PHE A 118 3.26 13.71 -8.23
CA PHE A 118 2.96 15.03 -7.70
C PHE A 118 1.50 15.14 -7.28
N GLY A 119 1.25 15.88 -6.22
CA GLY A 119 -0.09 16.07 -5.71
C GLY A 119 -0.19 17.18 -4.66
N ASN A 120 -1.35 17.21 -4.03
CA ASN A 120 -1.65 18.08 -2.89
C ASN A 120 -2.40 17.29 -1.82
N CYS A 121 -2.06 17.50 -0.56
CA CYS A 121 -2.75 16.91 0.59
C CYS A 121 -3.30 18.01 1.49
N GLU A 122 -4.60 18.01 1.72
CA GLU A 122 -5.26 18.81 2.74
C GLU A 122 -5.78 17.88 3.84
N LEU A 123 -5.26 18.06 5.05
CA LEU A 123 -5.59 17.26 6.23
C LEU A 123 -6.16 18.16 7.33
N SER A 124 -7.04 19.07 6.94
CA SER A 124 -7.76 19.95 7.86
C SER A 124 -8.83 19.19 8.66
N ALA A 125 -9.46 19.84 9.63
CA ALA A 125 -10.53 19.24 10.42
C ALA A 125 -11.74 18.79 9.57
N THR A 126 -11.93 19.39 8.40
CA THR A 126 -13.06 19.13 7.49
C THR A 126 -12.69 18.38 6.24
N VAL A 127 -11.42 18.36 5.86
CA VAL A 127 -10.91 17.69 4.66
C VAL A 127 -9.77 16.78 5.05
N GLN A 128 -9.84 15.52 4.64
CA GLN A 128 -8.82 14.50 4.85
C GLN A 128 -8.55 13.83 3.51
N LEU A 129 -7.94 14.57 2.59
CA LEU A 129 -7.81 14.17 1.19
C LEU A 129 -6.46 14.51 0.61
N CYS A 130 -5.91 13.58 -0.15
CA CYS A 130 -4.79 13.83 -1.05
C CYS A 130 -5.24 13.61 -2.49
N THR A 131 -4.90 14.54 -3.38
CA THR A 131 -5.11 14.43 -4.83
C THR A 131 -3.78 14.39 -5.55
N PHE A 132 -3.63 13.49 -6.51
CA PHE A 132 -2.43 13.31 -7.30
C PHE A 132 -2.74 13.52 -8.77
N SER A 133 -1.88 14.26 -9.48
CA SER A 133 -2.09 14.60 -10.89
C SER A 133 -0.76 14.54 -11.64
N GLY A 134 -0.40 13.36 -12.15
CA GLY A 134 0.83 13.17 -12.90
C GLY A 134 2.07 12.93 -12.06
N GLY A 135 3.20 12.92 -12.75
CA GLY A 135 4.50 12.64 -12.17
C GLY A 135 5.57 12.56 -13.26
N THR A 136 6.65 11.86 -12.94
CA THR A 136 7.74 11.57 -13.89
C THR A 136 7.95 10.07 -14.05
N GLY A 137 8.66 9.68 -15.09
CA GLY A 137 8.93 8.28 -15.38
C GLY A 137 7.64 7.48 -15.56
N LYS A 138 7.50 6.39 -14.83
CA LYS A 138 6.31 5.51 -14.90
C LYS A 138 5.01 6.17 -14.40
N PHE A 139 5.06 7.38 -13.83
CA PHE A 139 3.91 8.10 -13.28
C PHE A 139 3.45 9.31 -14.11
N THR A 140 3.95 9.49 -15.33
CA THR A 140 3.64 10.68 -16.16
C THR A 140 2.13 10.94 -16.29
N HIS A 141 1.31 9.90 -16.34
CA HIS A 141 -0.15 10.01 -16.48
C HIS A 141 -0.93 9.48 -15.27
N PHE A 142 -0.27 9.37 -14.13
CA PHE A 142 -0.90 8.89 -12.90
C PHE A 142 -1.87 9.94 -12.34
N GLN A 143 -3.04 9.48 -11.93
CA GLN A 143 -4.03 10.26 -11.19
C GLN A 143 -4.57 9.45 -10.05
N ALA A 144 -4.77 10.07 -8.90
CA ALA A 144 -5.42 9.44 -7.77
C ALA A 144 -6.09 10.47 -6.86
N THR A 145 -7.11 10.00 -6.16
CA THR A 145 -7.74 10.74 -5.06
C THR A 145 -7.80 9.81 -3.86
N ALA A 146 -7.15 10.16 -2.78
CA ALA A 146 -7.00 9.31 -1.62
C ALA A 146 -7.55 9.96 -0.36
N ALA A 147 -8.58 9.38 0.23
CA ALA A 147 -8.98 9.70 1.59
C ALA A 147 -7.90 9.25 2.57
N VAL A 148 -7.59 10.10 3.53
CA VAL A 148 -6.56 9.85 4.54
C VAL A 148 -7.22 9.43 5.85
N SER A 149 -6.69 8.40 6.49
CA SER A 149 -7.12 7.92 7.80
C SER A 149 -5.95 7.76 8.73
N TYR A 150 -6.13 8.14 9.99
CA TYR A 150 -5.18 7.85 11.07
C TYR A 150 -5.38 6.42 11.55
N LEU A 151 -4.31 5.64 11.61
CA LEU A 151 -4.33 4.22 11.99
C LEU A 151 -3.78 3.97 13.40
N GLY A 152 -3.17 4.99 13.99
CA GLY A 152 -2.57 4.94 15.33
C GLY A 152 -1.06 5.19 15.30
N GLY A 153 -0.50 5.70 16.40
CA GLY A 153 0.93 5.98 16.50
C GLY A 153 1.43 6.99 15.48
N VAL A 154 2.21 6.52 14.52
CA VAL A 154 2.75 7.31 13.39
C VAL A 154 2.18 6.85 12.04
N ASP A 155 1.22 5.93 12.06
CA ASP A 155 0.68 5.26 10.87
C ASP A 155 -0.54 5.97 10.32
N TYR A 156 -0.57 6.11 9.00
CA TYR A 156 -1.67 6.67 8.23
C TYR A 156 -1.99 5.79 7.02
N GLY A 157 -3.28 5.69 6.69
CA GLY A 157 -3.78 5.00 5.51
C GLY A 157 -4.25 5.96 4.43
N TRP A 158 -4.04 5.59 3.17
CA TRP A 158 -4.60 6.22 2.00
C TRP A 158 -5.50 5.23 1.27
N ARG A 159 -6.73 5.64 0.95
CA ARG A 159 -7.67 4.82 0.18
C ARG A 159 -8.44 5.66 -0.83
N GLY A 160 -8.59 5.14 -2.05
CA GLY A 160 -9.41 5.79 -3.07
C GLY A 160 -9.07 5.36 -4.49
N PRO A 161 -9.74 5.91 -5.49
CA PRO A 161 -9.51 5.57 -6.89
C PRO A 161 -8.15 6.07 -7.39
N TYR A 162 -7.56 5.30 -8.29
CA TYR A 162 -6.41 5.71 -9.09
C TYR A 162 -6.56 5.29 -10.55
N SER A 163 -5.86 5.96 -11.42
CA SER A 163 -5.73 5.59 -12.83
C SER A 163 -4.41 6.03 -13.43
N PHE A 164 -3.99 5.32 -14.47
CA PHE A 164 -2.97 5.76 -15.41
C PHE A 164 -3.68 5.99 -16.75
N SER A 165 -3.67 7.23 -17.24
CA SER A 165 -4.23 7.49 -18.57
C SER A 165 -3.42 6.75 -19.64
N PRO A 166 -4.07 6.24 -20.70
CA PRO A 166 -3.36 5.66 -21.84
C PRO A 166 -2.37 6.68 -22.43
N HIS A 167 -1.22 6.19 -22.90
CA HIS A 167 -0.38 6.99 -23.79
C HIS A 167 -1.11 7.10 -25.13
N ASP A 168 -1.36 8.33 -25.59
CA ASP A 168 -1.80 8.61 -26.97
C ASP A 168 -0.68 8.29 -27.95
#